data_81d6f722bd20db5b0c0d83596607148c
#
_entry.id   81d6f722bd20db5b0c0d83596607148c
#
_cell.length_a   1.000
_cell.length_b   1.000
_cell.length_c   1.000
_cell.angle_alpha   90.00
_cell.angle_beta   90.00
_cell.angle_gamma   90.00
#
_symmetry.space_group_name_H-M   'P 1'
#
loop_
_entity.id
_entity.type
_entity.pdbx_description
1 polymer ?
#
loop_
_entity_poly.entity_id
_entity_poly.type
_entity_poly.pdbx_seq_one_letter_code
_entity_poly.pdbx_strand_id
1 'polypeptide(L)'
;DTFIDYLSNLSSFSASFSQKTYSDQIERVVEGQIRANRKGMFKLTYSEPINEVLLSDGINFHRYDPELEQLEIRPIENLINETPIGLFSAQPDQFFELYNLNSCVSKKDKLLCVLKSQSNESYLKTIKLSLLNNTITSLSYKDSFDQEVLLQFSDVSSQEIDSKEFHLNIPEGIDIVKHKIA
;
A
#
# COMPACT_ATOMS: atom_id res chain seq x y z
N ASP A 1 -6.13 -21.98 -2.84
CA ASP A 1 -7.00 -20.92 -2.38
C ASP A 1 -7.04 -19.80 -3.42
N THR A 2 -8.24 -19.39 -3.85
CA THR A 2 -8.45 -18.40 -4.92
C THR A 2 -7.76 -17.06 -4.63
N PHE A 3 -7.78 -16.62 -3.38
CA PHE A 3 -7.16 -15.35 -2.97
C PHE A 3 -5.64 -15.40 -3.05
N ILE A 4 -5.05 -16.49 -2.52
CA ILE A 4 -3.60 -16.68 -2.57
C ILE A 4 -3.13 -16.83 -4.02
N ASP A 5 -3.88 -17.56 -4.84
CA ASP A 5 -3.59 -17.73 -6.26
C ASP A 5 -3.64 -16.38 -6.99
N TYR A 6 -4.64 -15.56 -6.70
CA TYR A 6 -4.75 -14.21 -7.25
C TYR A 6 -3.52 -13.38 -6.94
N LEU A 7 -3.11 -13.33 -5.67
CA LEU A 7 -1.93 -12.55 -5.26
C LEU A 7 -0.64 -13.11 -5.84
N SER A 8 -0.49 -14.43 -5.88
CA SER A 8 0.72 -15.09 -6.38
C SER A 8 0.92 -14.86 -7.88
N ASN A 9 -0.17 -14.72 -8.63
CA ASN A 9 -0.13 -14.46 -10.08
C ASN A 9 -0.03 -12.98 -10.44
N LEU A 10 -0.13 -12.09 -9.44
CA LEU A 10 -0.09 -10.65 -9.65
C LEU A 10 1.36 -10.17 -9.60
N SER A 11 1.96 -9.90 -10.76
CA SER A 11 3.35 -9.40 -10.83
C SER A 11 3.44 -7.89 -10.67
N SER A 12 2.43 -7.17 -11.15
CA SER A 12 2.32 -5.71 -11.02
C SER A 12 0.88 -5.33 -10.74
N PHE A 13 0.72 -4.18 -10.11
CA PHE A 13 -0.59 -3.65 -9.76
C PHE A 13 -0.60 -2.14 -9.94
N SER A 14 -1.62 -1.63 -10.60
CA SER A 14 -1.87 -0.19 -10.66
C SER A 14 -3.36 0.09 -10.53
N ALA A 15 -3.68 1.21 -9.90
CA ALA A 15 -5.07 1.64 -9.71
C ALA A 15 -5.13 3.12 -9.34
N SER A 16 -6.30 3.71 -9.57
CA SER A 16 -6.69 4.92 -8.86
C SER A 16 -7.38 4.53 -7.57
N PHE A 17 -7.29 5.35 -6.54
CA PHE A 17 -7.94 5.05 -5.27
C PHE A 17 -8.57 6.28 -4.64
N SER A 18 -9.61 6.03 -3.83
CA SER A 18 -10.16 6.96 -2.86
C SER A 18 -9.88 6.39 -1.48
N GLN A 19 -9.24 7.16 -0.62
CA GLN A 19 -8.89 6.74 0.73
C GLN A 19 -9.72 7.53 1.75
N LYS A 20 -10.46 6.79 2.59
CA LYS A 20 -11.20 7.32 3.73
C LYS A 20 -10.52 6.90 5.02
N THR A 21 -10.24 7.86 5.87
CA THR A 21 -9.64 7.62 7.18
C THR A 21 -10.62 8.06 8.26
N TYR A 22 -10.90 7.15 9.19
CA TYR A 22 -11.80 7.40 10.31
C TYR A 22 -10.99 7.42 11.60
N SER A 23 -11.01 8.55 12.31
CA SER A 23 -10.34 8.74 13.58
C SER A 23 -11.17 9.69 14.43
N ASP A 24 -11.55 9.26 15.64
CA ASP A 24 -12.26 10.10 16.63
C ASP A 24 -13.44 10.88 16.04
N GLN A 25 -14.30 10.21 15.29
CA GLN A 25 -15.47 10.79 14.60
C GLN A 25 -15.13 11.77 13.47
N ILE A 26 -13.87 11.88 13.10
CA ILE A 26 -13.43 12.69 11.97
C ILE A 26 -13.22 11.78 10.76
N GLU A 27 -13.84 12.13 9.64
CA GLU A 27 -13.64 11.46 8.36
C GLU A 27 -12.80 12.35 7.45
N ARG A 28 -11.73 11.78 6.89
CA ARG A 28 -10.92 12.45 5.87
C ARG A 28 -10.95 11.65 4.59
N VAL A 29 -11.10 12.32 3.46
CA VAL A 29 -11.09 11.69 2.14
C VAL A 29 -9.96 12.28 1.31
N VAL A 30 -9.09 11.40 0.79
CA VAL A 30 -8.05 11.78 -0.17
C VAL A 30 -8.09 10.81 -1.34
N GLU A 31 -7.69 11.32 -2.50
CA GLU A 31 -7.62 10.51 -3.72
C GLU A 31 -6.18 10.41 -4.18
N GLY A 32 -5.89 9.42 -5.01
CA GLY A 32 -4.57 9.24 -5.55
C GLY A 32 -4.46 8.08 -6.50
N GLN A 33 -3.21 7.73 -6.80
CA GLN A 33 -2.86 6.61 -7.67
C GLN A 33 -1.79 5.77 -7.03
N ILE A 34 -1.86 4.46 -7.26
CA ILE A 34 -0.89 3.50 -6.78
C ILE A 34 -0.32 2.70 -7.95
N ARG A 35 0.98 2.45 -7.92
CA ARG A 35 1.68 1.49 -8.77
C ARG A 35 2.61 0.67 -7.91
N ALA A 36 2.68 -0.63 -8.17
CA ALA A 36 3.53 -1.54 -7.43
C ALA A 36 3.98 -2.71 -8.30
N ASN A 37 5.16 -3.26 -8.00
CA ASN A 37 5.61 -4.52 -8.57
C ASN A 37 6.18 -5.40 -7.46
N ARG A 38 6.43 -6.69 -7.76
CA ARG A 38 6.93 -7.66 -6.78
C ARG A 38 8.42 -7.56 -6.47
N LYS A 39 9.09 -6.54 -6.98
CA LYS A 39 10.50 -6.26 -6.68
C LYS A 39 10.66 -5.31 -5.49
N GLY A 40 9.61 -5.12 -4.70
CA GLY A 40 9.61 -4.19 -3.58
C GLY A 40 9.41 -2.74 -3.99
N MET A 41 9.03 -2.49 -5.22
CA MET A 41 8.87 -1.13 -5.73
C MET A 41 7.41 -0.72 -5.70
N PHE A 42 7.15 0.51 -5.27
CA PHE A 42 5.83 1.11 -5.37
C PHE A 42 5.93 2.63 -5.46
N LYS A 43 4.88 3.24 -5.99
CA LYS A 43 4.70 4.68 -6.02
C LYS A 43 3.26 5.01 -5.69
N LEU A 44 3.06 5.80 -4.65
CA LEU A 44 1.77 6.37 -4.27
C LEU A 44 1.81 7.86 -4.53
N THR A 45 0.87 8.36 -5.31
CA THR A 45 0.74 9.78 -5.58
C THR A 45 -0.60 10.23 -5.04
N TYR A 46 -0.58 11.11 -4.05
CA TYR A 46 -1.78 11.71 -3.49
C TYR A 46 -2.13 12.99 -4.24
N SER A 47 -3.40 13.15 -4.60
CA SER A 47 -3.91 14.35 -5.25
C SER A 47 -4.06 15.50 -4.25
N GLU A 48 -4.41 16.69 -4.74
CA GLU A 48 -4.69 17.84 -3.86
C GLU A 48 -5.76 17.49 -2.80
N PRO A 49 -5.66 18.01 -1.60
CA PRO A 49 -4.69 19.04 -1.13
C PRO A 49 -3.37 18.48 -0.61
N ILE A 50 -3.21 17.15 -0.58
CA ILE A 50 -2.03 16.51 0.03
C ILE A 50 -0.80 16.68 -0.86
N ASN A 51 -0.89 16.33 -2.15
CA ASN A 51 0.18 16.42 -3.15
C ASN A 51 1.49 15.66 -2.80
N GLU A 52 1.46 14.80 -1.78
CA GLU A 52 2.63 13.99 -1.43
C GLU A 52 2.83 12.84 -2.40
N VAL A 53 4.09 12.43 -2.56
CA VAL A 53 4.46 11.23 -3.31
C VAL A 53 5.29 10.33 -2.40
N LEU A 54 4.87 9.08 -2.29
CA LEU A 54 5.61 8.03 -1.58
C LEU A 54 6.18 7.08 -2.62
N LEU A 55 7.47 6.77 -2.49
CA LEU A 55 8.14 5.88 -3.43
C LEU A 55 9.04 4.89 -2.69
N SER A 56 8.96 3.62 -3.07
CA SER A 56 9.98 2.61 -2.76
C SER A 56 10.70 2.24 -4.05
N ASP A 57 12.02 2.33 -4.04
CA ASP A 57 12.85 1.90 -5.17
C ASP A 57 13.36 0.45 -4.99
N GLY A 58 12.88 -0.23 -3.95
CA GLY A 58 13.33 -1.56 -3.57
C GLY A 58 14.44 -1.57 -2.53
N ILE A 59 15.04 -0.43 -2.24
CA ILE A 59 16.15 -0.26 -1.29
C ILE A 59 15.79 0.78 -0.24
N ASN A 60 15.33 1.94 -0.69
CA ASN A 60 14.96 3.06 0.17
C ASN A 60 13.52 3.47 -0.06
N PHE A 61 12.92 3.98 1.00
CA PHE A 61 11.63 4.63 0.98
C PHE A 61 11.83 6.14 0.91
N HIS A 62 11.12 6.79 -0.01
CA HIS A 62 11.18 8.22 -0.23
C HIS A 62 9.80 8.82 0.01
N ARG A 63 9.77 9.92 0.75
CA ARG A 63 8.57 10.71 0.94
C ARG A 63 8.85 12.14 0.47
N TYR A 64 8.20 12.53 -0.59
CA TYR A 64 8.34 13.86 -1.17
C TYR A 64 7.12 14.70 -0.86
N ASP A 65 7.35 15.83 -0.19
CA ASP A 65 6.32 16.82 0.12
C ASP A 65 6.63 18.11 -0.63
N PRO A 66 5.89 18.41 -1.72
CA PRO A 66 6.17 19.62 -2.52
C PRO A 66 5.83 20.92 -1.79
N GLU A 67 4.89 20.90 -0.85
CA GLU A 67 4.54 22.11 -0.09
C GLU A 67 5.61 22.49 0.90
N LEU A 68 6.22 21.52 1.55
CA LEU A 68 7.34 21.73 2.45
C LEU A 68 8.69 21.80 1.72
N GLU A 69 8.69 21.54 0.41
CA GLU A 69 9.91 21.45 -0.40
C GLU A 69 10.93 20.50 0.24
N GLN A 70 10.45 19.35 0.71
CA GLN A 70 11.26 18.38 1.48
C GLN A 70 11.16 16.99 0.90
N LEU A 71 12.31 16.31 0.82
CA LEU A 71 12.41 14.89 0.51
C LEU A 71 13.00 14.16 1.70
N GLU A 72 12.24 13.21 2.25
CA GLU A 72 12.69 12.32 3.31
C GLU A 72 13.08 10.97 2.70
N ILE A 73 14.24 10.45 3.05
CA ILE A 73 14.71 9.14 2.58
C ILE A 73 15.07 8.28 3.79
N ARG A 74 14.56 7.06 3.84
CA ARG A 74 14.89 6.09 4.87
C ARG A 74 14.93 4.67 4.28
N PRO A 75 15.63 3.72 4.93
CA PRO A 75 15.59 2.32 4.50
C PRO A 75 14.17 1.76 4.53
N ILE A 76 13.90 0.77 3.67
CA ILE A 76 12.57 0.15 3.58
C ILE A 76 12.30 -0.90 4.66
N GLU A 77 13.21 -1.09 5.62
CA GLU A 77 13.03 -2.05 6.69
C GLU A 77 11.70 -1.86 7.40
N ASN A 78 10.99 -2.96 7.64
CA ASN A 78 9.68 -3.01 8.32
C ASN A 78 8.55 -2.26 7.60
N LEU A 79 8.75 -1.78 6.40
CA LEU A 79 7.71 -1.08 5.66
C LEU A 79 6.46 -1.95 5.45
N ILE A 80 6.65 -3.25 5.27
CA ILE A 80 5.58 -4.23 5.10
C ILE A 80 4.67 -4.32 6.35
N ASN A 81 5.21 -3.96 7.53
CA ASN A 81 4.44 -3.90 8.79
C ASN A 81 3.75 -2.56 9.01
N GLU A 82 4.13 -1.54 8.26
CA GLU A 82 3.65 -0.17 8.43
C GLU A 82 2.56 0.20 7.43
N THR A 83 2.55 -0.45 6.26
CA THR A 83 1.61 -0.13 5.19
C THR A 83 1.09 -1.41 4.51
N PRO A 84 -0.19 -1.44 4.12
CA PRO A 84 -0.75 -2.60 3.42
C PRO A 84 -0.23 -2.77 1.99
N ILE A 85 0.55 -1.82 1.47
CA ILE A 85 1.09 -1.86 0.10
C ILE A 85 2.02 -3.05 -0.11
N GLY A 86 2.61 -3.58 0.97
CA GLY A 86 3.38 -4.83 0.93
C GLY A 86 2.61 -5.99 0.30
N LEU A 87 1.29 -5.97 0.38
CA LEU A 87 0.43 -6.94 -0.30
C LEU A 87 0.71 -6.99 -1.81
N PHE A 88 1.05 -5.86 -2.41
CA PHE A 88 1.28 -5.72 -3.84
C PHE A 88 2.76 -5.67 -4.22
N SER A 89 3.64 -5.29 -3.31
CA SER A 89 5.05 -5.04 -3.60
C SER A 89 6.00 -6.09 -3.02
N ALA A 90 5.64 -6.74 -1.91
CA ALA A 90 6.47 -7.81 -1.34
C ALA A 90 6.25 -9.13 -2.08
N GLN A 91 7.23 -10.03 -1.99
CA GLN A 91 7.01 -11.40 -2.43
C GLN A 91 5.88 -12.02 -1.59
N PRO A 92 4.94 -12.76 -2.19
CA PRO A 92 3.81 -13.32 -1.44
C PRO A 92 4.24 -14.14 -0.23
N ASP A 93 5.30 -14.94 -0.35
CA ASP A 93 5.83 -15.74 0.77
C ASP A 93 6.21 -14.87 1.96
N GLN A 94 6.90 -13.77 1.71
CA GLN A 94 7.32 -12.82 2.77
C GLN A 94 6.11 -12.15 3.41
N PHE A 95 5.13 -11.79 2.62
CA PHE A 95 3.91 -11.18 3.13
C PHE A 95 3.15 -12.15 4.04
N PHE A 96 3.00 -13.42 3.63
CA PHE A 96 2.28 -14.42 4.40
C PHE A 96 3.06 -14.97 5.60
N GLU A 97 4.34 -14.66 5.74
CA GLU A 97 5.07 -14.87 6.99
C GLU A 97 4.61 -13.91 8.09
N LEU A 98 4.12 -12.73 7.71
CA LEU A 98 3.71 -11.68 8.65
C LEU A 98 2.20 -11.64 8.88
N TYR A 99 1.42 -12.10 7.91
CA TYR A 99 -0.04 -12.05 7.96
C TYR A 99 -0.65 -13.40 7.64
N ASN A 100 -1.56 -13.85 8.49
CA ASN A 100 -2.32 -15.07 8.25
C ASN A 100 -3.62 -14.75 7.51
N LEU A 101 -3.95 -15.58 6.54
CA LEU A 101 -5.29 -15.58 5.96
C LEU A 101 -6.24 -16.18 6.98
N ASN A 102 -7.03 -15.34 7.62
CA ASN A 102 -7.95 -15.74 8.68
C ASN A 102 -9.24 -16.33 8.12
N SER A 103 -9.81 -15.70 7.10
CA SER A 103 -11.05 -16.16 6.47
C SER A 103 -11.21 -15.55 5.09
N CYS A 104 -11.91 -16.28 4.22
CA CYS A 104 -12.46 -15.76 2.97
C CYS A 104 -13.90 -16.24 2.87
N VAL A 105 -14.82 -15.30 2.64
CA VAL A 105 -16.25 -15.59 2.45
C VAL A 105 -16.63 -15.21 1.03
N SER A 106 -17.16 -16.18 0.29
CA SER A 106 -17.64 -15.98 -1.07
C SER A 106 -19.15 -15.71 -1.04
N LYS A 107 -19.57 -14.64 -1.70
CA LYS A 107 -20.99 -14.30 -1.83
C LYS A 107 -21.24 -13.79 -3.23
N LYS A 108 -21.88 -14.61 -4.07
CA LYS A 108 -22.05 -14.37 -5.50
C LYS A 108 -20.68 -14.19 -6.15
N ASP A 109 -20.45 -13.05 -6.82
CA ASP A 109 -19.19 -12.73 -7.49
C ASP A 109 -18.18 -12.04 -6.58
N LYS A 110 -18.56 -11.82 -5.31
CA LYS A 110 -17.69 -11.15 -4.33
C LYS A 110 -16.96 -12.14 -3.45
N LEU A 111 -15.71 -11.84 -3.18
CA LEU A 111 -14.88 -12.55 -2.23
C LEU A 111 -14.41 -11.54 -1.17
N LEU A 112 -14.68 -11.83 0.10
CA LEU A 112 -14.28 -11.01 1.24
C LEU A 112 -13.26 -11.78 2.05
N CYS A 113 -12.02 -11.29 2.10
CA CYS A 113 -10.93 -11.95 2.82
C CYS A 113 -10.44 -11.09 3.97
N VAL A 114 -10.08 -11.74 5.07
CA VAL A 114 -9.53 -11.10 6.26
C VAL A 114 -8.16 -11.68 6.54
N LEU A 115 -7.17 -10.81 6.62
CA LEU A 115 -5.80 -11.13 7.02
C LEU A 115 -5.55 -10.58 8.40
N LYS A 116 -4.87 -11.35 9.25
CA LYS A 116 -4.48 -10.90 10.59
C LYS A 116 -2.97 -10.99 10.76
N SER A 117 -2.41 -9.96 11.42
CA SER A 117 -1.00 -9.95 11.77
C SER A 117 -0.67 -11.10 12.71
N GLN A 118 0.48 -11.72 12.50
CA GLN A 118 1.03 -12.74 13.39
C GLN A 118 1.78 -12.15 14.58
N SER A 119 2.05 -10.83 14.57
CA SER A 119 2.79 -10.14 15.62
C SER A 119 1.90 -9.16 16.37
N ASN A 120 1.98 -9.17 17.70
CA ASN A 120 1.30 -8.18 18.55
C ASN A 120 1.93 -6.78 18.44
N GLU A 121 3.14 -6.71 17.94
CA GLU A 121 3.89 -5.46 17.78
C GLU A 121 3.68 -4.79 16.43
N SER A 122 2.96 -5.45 15.52
CA SER A 122 2.70 -4.88 14.20
C SER A 122 1.79 -3.66 14.30
N TYR A 123 2.13 -2.61 13.54
CA TYR A 123 1.29 -1.43 13.39
C TYR A 123 -0.05 -1.78 12.75
N LEU A 124 -0.04 -2.63 11.72
CA LEU A 124 -1.25 -3.13 11.09
C LEU A 124 -1.71 -4.41 11.78
N LYS A 125 -2.94 -4.42 12.28
CA LYS A 125 -3.51 -5.57 12.98
C LYS A 125 -4.34 -6.46 12.07
N THR A 126 -5.23 -5.87 11.32
CA THR A 126 -6.18 -6.58 10.46
C THR A 126 -6.27 -5.88 9.12
N ILE A 127 -6.20 -6.67 8.05
CA ILE A 127 -6.39 -6.18 6.69
C ILE A 127 -7.58 -6.93 6.10
N LYS A 128 -8.56 -6.19 5.56
CA LYS A 128 -9.72 -6.75 4.90
C LYS A 128 -9.66 -6.39 3.42
N LEU A 129 -9.95 -7.37 2.57
CA LEU A 129 -9.94 -7.20 1.13
C LEU A 129 -11.25 -7.64 0.52
N SER A 130 -11.70 -6.88 -0.47
CA SER A 130 -12.86 -7.25 -1.28
C SER A 130 -12.41 -7.42 -2.72
N LEU A 131 -12.82 -8.53 -3.33
CA LEU A 131 -12.63 -8.79 -4.75
C LEU A 131 -13.99 -8.96 -5.41
N LEU A 132 -14.12 -8.46 -6.62
CA LEU A 132 -15.29 -8.66 -7.48
C LEU A 132 -14.80 -9.23 -8.80
N ASN A 133 -15.31 -10.41 -9.19
CA ASN A 133 -14.86 -11.11 -10.39
C ASN A 133 -13.34 -11.25 -10.45
N ASN A 134 -12.72 -11.67 -9.33
CA ASN A 134 -11.27 -11.85 -9.19
C ASN A 134 -10.44 -10.57 -9.38
N THR A 135 -11.05 -9.41 -9.22
CA THR A 135 -10.34 -8.12 -9.24
C THR A 135 -10.55 -7.43 -7.91
N ILE A 136 -9.47 -6.97 -7.29
CA ILE A 136 -9.57 -6.24 -6.03
C ILE A 136 -10.33 -4.93 -6.20
N THR A 137 -11.30 -4.68 -5.33
CA THR A 137 -12.11 -3.46 -5.35
C THR A 137 -11.87 -2.58 -4.15
N SER A 138 -11.50 -3.17 -3.02
CA SER A 138 -11.23 -2.38 -1.81
C SER A 138 -10.27 -3.11 -0.88
N LEU A 139 -9.60 -2.32 -0.06
CA LEU A 139 -8.74 -2.77 1.00
C LEU A 139 -8.97 -1.87 2.20
N SER A 140 -9.23 -2.45 3.37
CA SER A 140 -9.31 -1.67 4.60
C SER A 140 -8.37 -2.26 5.65
N TYR A 141 -7.90 -1.43 6.54
CA TYR A 141 -7.08 -1.88 7.65
C TYR A 141 -7.35 -1.06 8.89
N LYS A 142 -7.03 -1.69 10.01
CA LYS A 142 -7.08 -1.06 11.32
C LYS A 142 -5.67 -1.06 11.88
N ASP A 143 -5.22 0.08 12.36
CA ASP A 143 -3.89 0.22 12.92
C ASP A 143 -3.89 -0.02 14.45
N SER A 144 -2.72 0.07 15.07
CA SER A 144 -2.54 -0.13 16.51
C SER A 144 -3.21 0.95 17.37
N PHE A 145 -3.62 2.07 16.77
CA PHE A 145 -4.33 3.17 17.43
C PHE A 145 -5.84 3.12 17.18
N ASP A 146 -6.35 1.99 16.65
CA ASP A 146 -7.76 1.79 16.27
C ASP A 146 -8.24 2.76 15.17
N GLN A 147 -7.33 3.38 14.45
CA GLN A 147 -7.68 4.17 13.28
C GLN A 147 -8.03 3.23 12.12
N GLU A 148 -9.14 3.47 11.47
CA GLU A 148 -9.59 2.67 10.33
C GLU A 148 -9.38 3.42 9.02
N VAL A 149 -8.79 2.75 8.05
CA VAL A 149 -8.54 3.30 6.71
C VAL A 149 -9.17 2.38 5.67
N LEU A 150 -9.90 2.98 4.74
CA LEU A 150 -10.53 2.27 3.62
C LEU A 150 -10.01 2.84 2.30
N LEU A 151 -9.41 1.98 1.49
CA LEU A 151 -9.00 2.27 0.12
C LEU A 151 -10.01 1.62 -0.83
N GLN A 152 -10.62 2.42 -1.69
CA GLN A 152 -11.49 1.93 -2.76
C GLN A 152 -10.79 2.14 -4.09
N PHE A 153 -10.63 1.08 -4.85
CA PHE A 153 -9.86 1.07 -6.11
C PHE A 153 -10.77 1.21 -7.32
N SER A 154 -10.26 1.91 -8.32
CA SER A 154 -10.85 2.00 -9.67
C SER A 154 -9.72 1.95 -10.69
N ASP A 155 -10.07 1.67 -11.95
CA ASP A 155 -9.11 1.54 -13.04
C ASP A 155 -7.96 0.58 -12.71
N VAL A 156 -8.30 -0.56 -12.13
CA VAL A 156 -7.33 -1.58 -11.71
C VAL A 156 -6.73 -2.26 -12.92
N SER A 157 -5.41 -2.33 -12.95
CA SER A 157 -4.64 -3.03 -13.98
C SER A 157 -3.58 -3.92 -13.35
N SER A 158 -3.39 -5.09 -13.95
CA SER A 158 -2.31 -6.01 -13.62
C SER A 158 -1.22 -6.06 -14.67
N GLN A 159 -1.21 -5.11 -15.61
CA GLN A 159 -0.16 -5.01 -16.62
C GLN A 159 1.19 -4.80 -15.96
N GLU A 160 2.22 -5.43 -16.51
CA GLU A 160 3.57 -5.30 -16.02
C GLU A 160 4.04 -3.85 -16.08
N ILE A 161 4.66 -3.41 -14.98
CA ILE A 161 5.20 -2.05 -14.85
C ILE A 161 6.72 -2.15 -14.83
N ASP A 162 7.37 -1.46 -15.77
CA ASP A 162 8.84 -1.42 -15.85
C ASP A 162 9.40 -0.73 -14.59
N SER A 163 10.49 -1.26 -14.07
CA SER A 163 11.19 -0.70 -12.90
C SER A 163 11.59 0.76 -13.09
N LYS A 164 11.79 1.20 -14.34
CA LYS A 164 12.12 2.59 -14.66
C LYS A 164 11.00 3.58 -14.36
N GLU A 165 9.76 3.10 -14.22
CA GLU A 165 8.62 3.98 -13.89
C GLU A 165 8.60 4.36 -12.40
N PHE A 166 9.41 3.71 -11.58
CA PHE A 166 9.50 3.97 -10.14
C PHE A 166 10.62 4.95 -9.84
N HIS A 167 10.39 6.21 -10.12
CA HIS A 167 11.33 7.30 -9.84
C HIS A 167 10.58 8.56 -9.42
N LEU A 168 11.33 9.50 -8.83
CA LEU A 168 10.83 10.82 -8.47
C LEU A 168 11.58 11.89 -9.28
N ASN A 169 10.82 12.87 -9.78
CA ASN A 169 11.38 14.08 -10.37
C ASN A 169 11.45 15.14 -9.27
N ILE A 170 12.64 15.34 -8.72
CA ILE A 170 12.86 16.26 -7.60
C ILE A 170 13.41 17.58 -8.13
N PRO A 171 12.74 18.72 -7.88
CA PRO A 171 13.28 20.03 -8.25
C PRO A 171 14.57 20.35 -7.51
N GLU A 172 15.39 21.23 -8.08
CA GLU A 172 16.58 21.74 -7.40
C GLU A 172 16.18 22.57 -6.18
N GLY A 173 17.03 22.55 -5.15
CA GLY A 173 16.83 23.36 -3.94
C GLY A 173 15.92 22.70 -2.89
N ILE A 174 15.54 21.45 -3.09
CA ILE A 174 14.74 20.69 -2.13
C ILE A 174 15.62 20.29 -0.94
N ASP A 175 15.07 20.42 0.27
CA ASP A 175 15.70 19.95 1.49
C ASP A 175 15.64 18.44 1.57
N ILE A 176 16.79 17.76 1.69
CA ILE A 176 16.87 16.31 1.72
C ILE A 176 17.25 15.85 3.12
N VAL A 177 16.35 15.10 3.76
CA VAL A 177 16.57 14.49 5.07
C VAL A 177 16.77 13.00 4.90
N LYS A 178 17.95 12.51 5.25
CA LYS A 178 18.29 11.08 5.17
C LYS A 178 18.38 10.49 6.57
N HIS A 179 17.66 9.39 6.79
CA HIS A 179 17.74 8.61 8.02
C HIS A 179 18.65 7.42 7.80
N LYS A 180 19.63 7.25 8.67
CA LYS A 180 20.57 6.12 8.62
C LYS A 180 20.04 5.00 9.51
N ILE A 181 20.35 3.76 9.12
CA ILE A 181 20.19 2.62 10.02
C ILE A 181 21.23 2.78 11.12
N ALA A 182 20.77 2.68 12.36
CA ALA A 182 21.67 2.69 13.50
C ALA A 182 22.44 1.36 13.58
#